data_3bd374714322ec18d56311c14314662a
#
_entry.id   3bd374714322ec18d56311c14314662a
#
_cell.length_a   1.000
_cell.length_b   1.000
_cell.length_c   1.000
_cell.angle_alpha   90.00
_cell.angle_beta   90.00
_cell.angle_gamma   90.00
#
_symmetry.space_group_name_H-M   'P 1'
#
loop_
_entity.id
_entity.type
_entity.pdbx_description
1 polymer ?
#
loop_
_entity_poly.entity_id
_entity_poly.type
_entity_poly.pdbx_seq_one_letter_code
_entity_poly.pdbx_strand_id
1 'polypeptide(L)'
;MIKELKQLKHTKGSANINYLLIPVSVFDISKEGAKEFNKIYRWLKEQNLYILERTSSGGIKGGAHRKRPAWDVKTSRTCIELTVLLEGCAWRIQFRAKLKEGLSGRKAFTKFKKLLLKRGINLDDYAIENGKEIKEQIEKPLIGAKSRVFYDYTFEKVNHIDFHSSYAGGLANTHPEFREVLNELYEKREEKEEYKNILNFSIGFMQSLSGCNARWAHLSRDAIKDNNDRIKNLAETLEKKGRIVLTYNTDGIWYKGAVYHGEGEGEGLGEWHNDHINCTFRAKSSGSYEFIENGVYHPVVRGILNTSKKNWEWGDIYSKKAEISLFRFNEEEGVITDG
;
A
#
# COMPACT_ATOMS: atom_id res chain seq x y z
N MET A 1 -14.18 4.92 -29.33
CA MET A 1 -13.04 4.54 -28.45
C MET A 1 -11.81 5.40 -28.70
N ILE A 2 -11.22 5.47 -29.93
CA ILE A 2 -10.06 6.37 -30.18
C ILE A 2 -10.40 7.85 -29.93
N LYS A 3 -11.62 8.30 -30.24
CA LYS A 3 -12.08 9.68 -29.97
C LYS A 3 -12.24 10.03 -28.49
N GLU A 4 -12.28 9.02 -27.60
CA GLU A 4 -12.43 9.20 -26.14
C GLU A 4 -11.08 9.12 -25.38
N LEU A 5 -9.99 8.80 -26.10
CA LEU A 5 -8.66 8.76 -25.53
C LEU A 5 -8.18 10.20 -25.27
N LYS A 6 -8.27 10.66 -24.03
CA LYS A 6 -7.70 11.95 -23.63
C LYS A 6 -6.18 11.88 -23.65
N GLN A 7 -5.54 12.71 -24.46
CA GLN A 7 -4.09 12.88 -24.44
C GLN A 7 -3.65 13.54 -23.14
N LEU A 8 -2.97 12.78 -22.29
CA LEU A 8 -2.23 13.35 -21.18
C LEU A 8 -0.76 13.40 -21.61
N LYS A 9 -0.28 14.59 -21.99
CA LYS A 9 1.14 14.80 -22.29
C LYS A 9 1.94 14.66 -20.99
N HIS A 10 2.80 13.66 -20.93
CA HIS A 10 3.80 13.55 -19.88
C HIS A 10 5.03 14.37 -20.25
N THR A 11 5.27 15.49 -19.58
CA THR A 11 6.31 16.47 -19.88
C THR A 11 7.65 16.18 -19.21
N LYS A 12 8.18 14.98 -19.20
CA LYS A 12 9.60 14.79 -18.83
C LYS A 12 10.22 13.61 -19.58
N GLY A 13 10.94 13.95 -20.61
CA GLY A 13 12.24 13.34 -20.94
C GLY A 13 12.25 12.00 -21.61
N SER A 14 11.21 11.49 -22.25
CA SER A 14 11.29 10.39 -23.22
C SER A 14 9.91 10.11 -23.81
N ALA A 15 9.86 9.88 -25.12
CA ALA A 15 8.73 9.50 -25.93
C ALA A 15 7.34 9.89 -25.40
N ASN A 16 6.58 10.66 -26.16
CA ASN A 16 5.19 11.01 -25.84
C ASN A 16 4.36 9.73 -25.63
N ILE A 17 4.14 9.36 -24.38
CA ILE A 17 3.27 8.26 -24.03
C ILE A 17 1.91 8.84 -23.67
N ASN A 18 0.90 8.45 -24.40
CA ASN A 18 -0.47 8.77 -24.09
C ASN A 18 -1.01 7.82 -23.01
N TYR A 19 -1.81 8.33 -22.10
CA TYR A 19 -2.41 7.54 -21.04
C TYR A 19 -3.93 7.57 -21.15
N LEU A 20 -4.53 6.39 -21.04
CA LEU A 20 -5.96 6.23 -20.80
C LEU A 20 -6.15 5.53 -19.46
N LEU A 21 -6.92 6.13 -18.60
CA LEU A 21 -7.33 5.55 -17.34
C LEU A 21 -8.80 5.13 -17.43
N ILE A 22 -9.05 3.83 -17.31
CA ILE A 22 -10.40 3.28 -17.23
C ILE A 22 -10.66 2.92 -15.76
N PRO A 23 -11.53 3.64 -15.06
CA PRO A 23 -11.88 3.33 -13.69
C PRO A 23 -12.74 2.08 -13.66
N VAL A 24 -12.35 1.09 -12.86
CA VAL A 24 -13.13 -0.12 -12.59
C VAL A 24 -13.36 -0.23 -11.08
N SER A 25 -14.45 -0.86 -10.67
CA SER A 25 -14.69 -1.16 -9.27
C SER A 25 -13.63 -2.11 -8.73
N VAL A 26 -13.19 -1.94 -7.48
CA VAL A 26 -12.22 -2.84 -6.85
C VAL A 26 -12.74 -4.28 -6.77
N PHE A 27 -14.06 -4.45 -6.72
CA PHE A 27 -14.71 -5.77 -6.69
C PHE A 27 -14.87 -6.39 -8.06
N ASP A 28 -14.93 -5.55 -9.07
CA ASP A 28 -15.23 -5.94 -10.44
C ASP A 28 -13.98 -5.91 -11.33
N ILE A 29 -12.79 -5.66 -10.75
CA ILE A 29 -11.56 -5.74 -11.53
C ILE A 29 -11.46 -7.07 -12.26
N SER A 30 -11.89 -8.18 -11.65
CA SER A 30 -11.97 -9.47 -12.31
C SER A 30 -13.00 -9.51 -13.44
N LYS A 31 -14.19 -8.96 -13.22
CA LYS A 31 -15.30 -9.06 -14.17
C LYS A 31 -15.33 -7.91 -15.16
N GLU A 32 -15.37 -6.68 -14.67
CA GLU A 32 -15.46 -5.49 -15.53
C GLU A 32 -14.15 -5.15 -16.20
N GLY A 33 -13.04 -5.19 -15.46
CA GLY A 33 -11.70 -4.90 -16.00
C GLY A 33 -11.30 -5.94 -17.05
N ALA A 34 -11.53 -7.23 -16.80
CA ALA A 34 -11.29 -8.28 -17.77
C ALA A 34 -12.21 -8.16 -18.98
N LYS A 35 -13.48 -7.83 -18.77
CA LYS A 35 -14.45 -7.63 -19.87
C LYS A 35 -14.05 -6.46 -20.76
N GLU A 36 -13.71 -5.32 -20.20
CA GLU A 36 -13.25 -4.15 -20.96
C GLU A 36 -11.88 -4.39 -21.59
N PHE A 37 -10.97 -5.07 -20.88
CA PHE A 37 -9.68 -5.47 -21.43
C PHE A 37 -9.88 -6.39 -22.65
N ASN A 38 -10.67 -7.44 -22.54
CA ASN A 38 -10.93 -8.40 -23.63
C ASN A 38 -11.56 -7.73 -24.85
N LYS A 39 -12.44 -6.74 -24.63
CA LYS A 39 -13.04 -5.95 -25.70
C LYS A 39 -11.99 -5.12 -26.44
N ILE A 40 -11.13 -4.43 -25.72
CA ILE A 40 -10.04 -3.62 -26.29
C ILE A 40 -9.01 -4.53 -26.96
N TYR A 41 -8.66 -5.64 -26.31
CA TYR A 41 -7.72 -6.62 -26.84
C TYR A 41 -8.15 -7.18 -28.21
N ARG A 42 -9.40 -7.64 -28.33
CA ARG A 42 -9.95 -8.14 -29.59
C ARG A 42 -9.88 -7.09 -30.68
N TRP A 43 -10.26 -5.87 -30.36
CA TRP A 43 -10.17 -4.75 -31.30
C TRP A 43 -8.73 -4.47 -31.72
N LEU A 44 -7.76 -4.48 -30.80
CA LEU A 44 -6.34 -4.28 -31.11
C LEU A 44 -5.78 -5.42 -31.99
N LYS A 45 -6.18 -6.65 -31.74
CA LYS A 45 -5.77 -7.82 -32.54
C LYS A 45 -6.22 -7.69 -33.99
N GLU A 46 -7.35 -7.06 -34.23
CA GLU A 46 -7.88 -6.80 -35.58
C GLU A 46 -7.12 -5.70 -36.34
N GLN A 47 -6.35 -4.86 -35.65
CA GLN A 47 -5.69 -3.70 -36.21
C GLN A 47 -4.24 -3.94 -36.72
N ASN A 48 -3.74 -5.15 -36.76
CA ASN A 48 -2.36 -5.50 -37.24
C ASN A 48 -1.24 -4.65 -36.60
N LEU A 49 -1.20 -4.52 -35.29
CA LEU A 49 -0.32 -3.62 -34.57
C LEU A 49 1.08 -4.21 -34.28
N TYR A 50 2.08 -3.34 -34.12
CA TYR A 50 3.50 -3.69 -33.89
C TYR A 50 3.92 -3.45 -32.45
N ILE A 51 4.81 -4.30 -31.91
CA ILE A 51 5.32 -4.19 -30.53
C ILE A 51 6.47 -3.18 -30.44
N LEU A 52 6.45 -2.43 -29.34
CA LEU A 52 7.59 -1.69 -28.82
C LEU A 52 8.28 -2.51 -27.72
N GLU A 53 9.57 -2.85 -27.92
CA GLU A 53 10.35 -3.50 -26.86
C GLU A 53 10.54 -2.55 -25.66
N ARG A 54 10.28 -3.06 -24.46
CA ARG A 54 10.64 -2.38 -23.22
C ARG A 54 12.11 -2.55 -22.90
N THR A 55 12.75 -1.47 -22.48
CA THR A 55 14.05 -1.54 -21.83
C THR A 55 13.88 -1.89 -20.36
N SER A 56 14.92 -2.52 -19.75
CA SER A 56 14.99 -2.79 -18.32
C SER A 56 14.82 -1.55 -17.43
N SER A 57 15.04 -0.36 -17.97
CA SER A 57 14.83 0.94 -17.32
C SER A 57 13.41 1.50 -17.47
N GLY A 58 12.48 0.75 -18.04
CA GLY A 58 11.09 1.20 -18.25
C GLY A 58 10.90 2.13 -19.46
N GLY A 59 11.96 2.37 -20.24
CA GLY A 59 11.88 3.09 -21.51
C GLY A 59 11.42 2.18 -22.66
N ILE A 60 10.89 2.78 -23.72
CA ILE A 60 10.51 2.08 -24.94
C ILE A 60 11.68 2.25 -25.93
N LYS A 61 12.32 1.15 -26.34
CA LYS A 61 13.29 1.19 -27.44
C LYS A 61 12.54 1.21 -28.76
N GLY A 62 12.69 2.30 -29.48
CA GLY A 62 12.32 2.36 -30.89
C GLY A 62 13.28 1.55 -31.71
N GLY A 63 12.78 0.59 -32.48
CA GLY A 63 13.52 -0.04 -33.56
C GLY A 63 13.88 -1.49 -33.33
N ALA A 64 13.15 -2.34 -33.79
CA ALA A 64 13.29 -3.54 -34.61
C ALA A 64 11.90 -4.17 -34.68
N HIS A 65 11.30 -4.04 -35.80
CA HIS A 65 9.98 -4.56 -36.12
C HIS A 65 10.01 -6.10 -36.07
N ARG A 66 9.86 -6.68 -34.91
CA ARG A 66 9.48 -8.08 -34.80
C ARG A 66 7.98 -8.17 -34.95
N LYS A 67 7.49 -9.07 -35.81
CA LYS A 67 6.07 -9.41 -35.97
C LYS A 67 5.54 -10.07 -34.69
N ARG A 68 5.30 -9.29 -33.65
CA ARG A 68 4.62 -9.69 -32.42
C ARG A 68 3.51 -8.69 -32.16
N PRO A 69 2.46 -9.03 -31.42
CA PRO A 69 1.39 -8.07 -31.13
C PRO A 69 1.97 -6.83 -30.41
N ALA A 70 1.54 -5.64 -30.83
CA ALA A 70 2.09 -4.36 -30.40
C ALA A 70 1.63 -3.93 -28.99
N TRP A 71 1.59 -4.87 -28.04
CA TRP A 71 1.07 -4.63 -26.70
C TRP A 71 1.73 -5.53 -25.66
N ASP A 72 1.88 -4.99 -24.47
CA ASP A 72 2.38 -5.66 -23.28
C ASP A 72 1.35 -5.54 -22.17
N VAL A 73 1.02 -6.65 -21.52
CA VAL A 73 0.04 -6.71 -20.45
C VAL A 73 0.76 -6.88 -19.12
N LYS A 74 0.44 -5.99 -18.19
CA LYS A 74 0.87 -6.12 -16.82
C LYS A 74 -0.34 -6.18 -15.91
N THR A 75 -0.37 -7.18 -15.06
CA THR A 75 -1.41 -7.31 -14.04
C THR A 75 -0.83 -7.05 -12.66
N SER A 76 -1.61 -6.38 -11.83
CA SER A 76 -1.35 -6.21 -10.42
C SER A 76 -2.67 -6.33 -9.67
N ARG A 77 -2.61 -6.39 -8.34
CA ARG A 77 -3.81 -6.49 -7.49
C ARG A 77 -4.85 -5.39 -7.70
N THR A 78 -4.42 -4.24 -8.21
CA THR A 78 -5.27 -3.04 -8.33
C THR A 78 -5.30 -2.44 -9.73
N CYS A 79 -4.55 -3.02 -10.65
CA CYS A 79 -4.40 -2.45 -11.99
C CYS A 79 -4.05 -3.52 -13.02
N ILE A 80 -4.72 -3.48 -14.15
CA ILE A 80 -4.30 -4.13 -15.39
C ILE A 80 -3.76 -3.02 -16.28
N GLU A 81 -2.55 -3.16 -16.76
CA GLU A 81 -1.93 -2.18 -17.66
C GLU A 81 -1.65 -2.82 -19.01
N LEU A 82 -2.17 -2.21 -20.05
CA LEU A 82 -1.92 -2.56 -21.44
C LEU A 82 -1.10 -1.42 -22.08
N THR A 83 0.08 -1.73 -22.62
CA THR A 83 0.86 -0.79 -23.43
C THR A 83 0.74 -1.17 -24.89
N VAL A 84 0.39 -0.23 -25.74
CA VAL A 84 0.12 -0.45 -27.15
C VAL A 84 0.66 0.70 -27.99
N LEU A 85 1.10 0.41 -29.22
CA LEU A 85 1.43 1.39 -30.23
C LEU A 85 0.24 1.57 -31.18
N LEU A 86 -0.34 2.76 -31.22
CA LEU A 86 -1.42 3.13 -32.11
C LEU A 86 -1.01 4.38 -32.91
N GLU A 87 -1.12 4.31 -34.23
CA GLU A 87 -0.85 5.45 -35.13
C GLU A 87 0.51 6.13 -34.86
N GLY A 88 1.55 5.33 -34.59
CA GLY A 88 2.89 5.83 -34.28
C GLY A 88 3.07 6.40 -32.87
N CYS A 89 2.04 6.39 -32.04
CA CYS A 89 2.07 6.86 -30.66
C CYS A 89 1.96 5.70 -29.68
N ALA A 90 2.77 5.72 -28.61
CA ALA A 90 2.65 4.77 -27.51
C ALA A 90 1.49 5.18 -26.59
N TRP A 91 0.63 4.22 -26.30
CA TRP A 91 -0.49 4.38 -25.38
C TRP A 91 -0.34 3.43 -24.20
N ARG A 92 -0.58 3.94 -23.01
CA ARG A 92 -0.66 3.15 -21.79
C ARG A 92 -2.08 3.21 -21.26
N ILE A 93 -2.80 2.10 -21.41
CA ILE A 93 -4.18 1.96 -20.98
C ILE A 93 -4.15 1.26 -19.63
N GLN A 94 -4.67 1.91 -18.61
CA GLN A 94 -4.70 1.39 -17.24
C GLN A 94 -6.14 1.22 -16.79
N PHE A 95 -6.52 -0.03 -16.54
CA PHE A 95 -7.76 -0.38 -15.85
C PHE A 95 -7.46 -0.38 -14.36
N ARG A 96 -7.79 0.70 -13.68
CA ARG A 96 -7.55 0.82 -12.25
C ARG A 96 -8.84 0.73 -11.49
N ALA A 97 -8.78 0.07 -10.33
CA ALA A 97 -9.81 0.25 -9.32
C ALA A 97 -10.08 1.75 -9.15
N LYS A 98 -11.35 2.14 -9.11
CA LYS A 98 -11.71 3.48 -8.63
C LYS A 98 -11.08 3.60 -7.24
N LEU A 99 -9.91 4.20 -7.17
CA LEU A 99 -9.44 4.71 -5.92
C LEU A 99 -10.55 5.68 -5.48
N LYS A 100 -11.11 5.46 -4.29
CA LYS A 100 -11.90 6.51 -3.63
C LYS A 100 -11.16 7.80 -3.89
N GLU A 101 -11.88 8.90 -4.12
CA GLU A 101 -11.30 10.23 -4.35
C GLU A 101 -10.36 10.57 -3.18
N GLY A 102 -9.17 10.03 -3.21
CA GLY A 102 -8.14 10.15 -2.18
C GLY A 102 -6.95 10.90 -2.74
N LEU A 103 -6.25 11.58 -1.86
CA LEU A 103 -4.99 12.21 -2.20
C LEU A 103 -4.00 11.15 -2.68
N SER A 104 -3.43 11.34 -3.88
CA SER A 104 -2.24 10.57 -4.25
C SER A 104 -1.09 10.92 -3.31
N GLY A 105 -0.13 9.99 -3.10
CA GLY A 105 1.03 10.25 -2.25
C GLY A 105 1.76 11.56 -2.60
N ARG A 106 1.84 11.92 -3.89
CA ARG A 106 2.41 13.20 -4.35
C ARG A 106 1.59 14.41 -3.86
N LYS A 107 0.29 14.35 -3.95
CA LYS A 107 -0.60 15.45 -3.49
C LYS A 107 -0.54 15.57 -1.97
N ALA A 108 -0.55 14.45 -1.26
CA ALA A 108 -0.42 14.41 0.19
C ALA A 108 0.90 15.05 0.64
N PHE A 109 2.00 14.64 0.05
CA PHE A 109 3.33 15.22 0.32
C PHE A 109 3.41 16.72 0.01
N THR A 110 2.83 17.16 -1.12
CA THR A 110 2.79 18.59 -1.46
C THR A 110 2.00 19.39 -0.43
N LYS A 111 0.89 18.84 0.10
CA LYS A 111 0.11 19.48 1.16
C LYS A 111 0.87 19.51 2.47
N PHE A 112 1.54 18.42 2.83
CA PHE A 112 2.41 18.36 4.00
C PHE A 112 3.49 19.44 3.96
N LYS A 113 4.23 19.57 2.84
CA LYS A 113 5.21 20.65 2.64
C LYS A 113 4.61 22.05 2.86
N LYS A 114 3.41 22.28 2.35
CA LYS A 114 2.72 23.56 2.51
C LYS A 114 2.33 23.85 3.95
N LEU A 115 1.93 22.81 4.71
CA LEU A 115 1.59 22.96 6.13
C LEU A 115 2.84 23.27 6.95
N LEU A 116 3.95 22.59 6.70
CA LEU A 116 5.25 22.88 7.34
C LEU A 116 5.70 24.31 7.03
N LEU A 117 5.63 24.73 5.78
CA LEU A 117 6.03 26.09 5.37
C LEU A 117 5.20 27.18 6.06
N LYS A 118 3.90 26.96 6.29
CA LYS A 118 3.05 27.88 7.07
C LYS A 118 3.51 28.06 8.52
N ARG A 119 4.25 27.09 9.05
CA ARG A 119 4.88 27.14 10.40
C ARG A 119 6.35 27.58 10.34
N GLY A 120 6.80 28.10 9.21
CA GLY A 120 8.17 28.54 9.01
C GLY A 120 9.18 27.43 8.76
N ILE A 121 8.73 26.19 8.56
CA ILE A 121 9.59 25.03 8.31
C ILE A 121 9.64 24.75 6.81
N ASN A 122 10.77 25.02 6.18
CA ASN A 122 10.98 24.68 4.79
C ASN A 122 11.56 23.27 4.65
N LEU A 123 10.75 22.32 4.17
CA LEU A 123 11.18 20.92 4.03
C LEU A 123 12.35 20.75 3.04
N ASP A 124 12.58 21.72 2.14
CA ASP A 124 13.72 21.64 1.21
C ASP A 124 15.08 21.84 1.92
N ASP A 125 15.11 22.45 3.10
CA ASP A 125 16.32 22.58 3.93
C ASP A 125 16.77 21.23 4.51
N TYR A 126 15.88 20.24 4.54
CA TYR A 126 16.15 18.86 4.95
C TYR A 126 16.50 17.95 3.76
N ALA A 127 16.65 18.49 2.57
CA ALA A 127 16.93 17.68 1.39
C ALA A 127 18.41 17.26 1.37
N ILE A 128 18.66 15.98 1.06
CA ILE A 128 20.00 15.40 0.95
C ILE A 128 20.32 14.98 -0.48
N GLU A 129 21.60 14.94 -0.84
CA GLU A 129 22.05 14.55 -2.19
C GLU A 129 22.10 13.02 -2.37
N ASN A 130 22.52 12.29 -1.35
CA ASN A 130 22.69 10.84 -1.37
C ASN A 130 21.43 10.03 -0.98
N GLY A 131 20.25 10.59 -1.20
CA GLY A 131 18.98 9.97 -0.79
C GLY A 131 18.73 8.56 -1.36
N LYS A 132 19.32 8.22 -2.51
CA LYS A 132 19.21 6.86 -3.06
C LYS A 132 19.94 5.82 -2.21
N GLU A 133 21.14 6.14 -1.74
CA GLU A 133 21.93 5.29 -0.86
C GLU A 133 21.24 5.12 0.50
N ILE A 134 20.73 6.21 1.05
CA ILE A 134 19.95 6.17 2.30
C ILE A 134 18.72 5.29 2.16
N LYS A 135 18.04 5.32 1.01
CA LYS A 135 16.87 4.49 0.79
C LYS A 135 17.18 2.99 0.86
N GLU A 136 18.34 2.56 0.41
CA GLU A 136 18.76 1.15 0.50
C GLU A 136 19.00 0.72 1.95
N GLN A 137 19.22 1.67 2.85
CA GLN A 137 19.38 1.46 4.29
C GLN A 137 18.06 1.47 5.08
N ILE A 138 16.92 1.76 4.44
CA ILE A 138 15.62 1.78 5.11
C ILE A 138 15.25 0.36 5.53
N GLU A 139 15.05 0.18 6.81
CA GLU A 139 14.60 -1.09 7.37
C GLU A 139 13.21 -1.47 6.82
N LYS A 140 12.97 -2.77 6.71
CA LYS A 140 11.61 -3.24 6.45
C LYS A 140 10.77 -3.07 7.73
N PRO A 141 9.50 -2.68 7.59
CA PRO A 141 8.58 -2.68 8.71
C PRO A 141 8.54 -4.05 9.39
N LEU A 142 8.43 -4.07 10.70
CA LEU A 142 8.26 -5.32 11.45
C LEU A 142 6.92 -5.95 11.07
N ILE A 143 7.00 -7.08 10.40
CA ILE A 143 5.85 -7.88 9.98
C ILE A 143 6.21 -9.34 10.17
N GLY A 144 5.36 -10.07 10.88
CA GLY A 144 5.56 -11.50 11.03
C GLY A 144 5.27 -12.01 12.43
N ALA A 145 5.38 -13.29 12.62
CA ALA A 145 5.31 -13.91 13.92
C ALA A 145 6.69 -13.96 14.56
N LYS A 146 6.75 -13.88 15.87
CA LYS A 146 7.98 -14.14 16.61
C LYS A 146 8.47 -15.58 16.42
N SER A 147 7.52 -16.52 16.24
CA SER A 147 7.78 -17.87 15.78
C SER A 147 6.70 -18.29 14.77
N ARG A 148 7.11 -18.96 13.68
CA ARG A 148 6.17 -19.54 12.70
C ARG A 148 5.23 -20.57 13.31
N VAL A 149 5.58 -21.16 14.43
CA VAL A 149 4.74 -22.13 15.13
C VAL A 149 3.41 -21.52 15.61
N PHE A 150 3.34 -20.19 15.72
CA PHE A 150 2.10 -19.51 16.10
C PHE A 150 1.08 -19.37 14.97
N TYR A 151 1.47 -19.56 13.73
CA TYR A 151 0.50 -19.56 12.63
C TYR A 151 -0.31 -20.86 12.64
N ASP A 152 -1.57 -20.76 12.24
CA ASP A 152 -2.56 -21.83 12.16
C ASP A 152 -3.07 -22.37 13.52
N TYR A 153 -2.51 -21.93 14.64
CA TYR A 153 -3.04 -22.24 15.96
C TYR A 153 -4.14 -21.25 16.38
N THR A 154 -5.17 -21.77 17.02
CA THR A 154 -6.21 -20.96 17.65
C THR A 154 -5.80 -20.66 19.09
N PHE A 155 -5.79 -19.39 19.43
CA PHE A 155 -5.48 -18.89 20.77
C PHE A 155 -6.67 -18.21 21.38
N GLU A 156 -6.91 -18.46 22.66
CA GLU A 156 -7.88 -17.77 23.49
C GLU A 156 -7.19 -16.69 24.33
N LYS A 157 -7.96 -15.68 24.75
CA LYS A 157 -7.48 -14.56 25.58
C LYS A 157 -6.31 -13.83 24.94
N VAL A 158 -6.48 -13.51 23.66
CA VAL A 158 -5.51 -12.73 22.88
C VAL A 158 -5.95 -11.28 22.88
N ASN A 159 -4.98 -10.38 22.99
CA ASN A 159 -5.19 -8.95 22.93
C ASN A 159 -4.37 -8.35 21.79
N HIS A 160 -4.81 -7.19 21.31
CA HIS A 160 -4.13 -6.41 20.30
C HIS A 160 -3.79 -5.03 20.83
N ILE A 161 -2.56 -4.64 20.65
CA ILE A 161 -2.10 -3.27 20.84
C ILE A 161 -1.87 -2.67 19.47
N ASP A 162 -2.37 -1.46 19.25
CA ASP A 162 -2.15 -0.67 18.03
C ASP A 162 -1.54 0.69 18.36
N PHE A 163 -0.62 1.15 17.50
CA PHE A 163 0.00 2.47 17.63
C PHE A 163 -0.72 3.51 16.78
N HIS A 164 -1.14 4.58 17.38
CA HIS A 164 -1.81 5.69 16.70
C HIS A 164 -0.89 6.37 15.69
N SER A 165 -1.20 6.20 14.38
CA SER A 165 -0.42 6.79 13.27
C SER A 165 1.09 6.59 13.43
N SER A 166 1.50 5.34 13.65
CA SER A 166 2.82 4.92 14.16
C SER A 166 4.02 5.55 13.44
N TYR A 167 4.01 5.61 12.11
CA TYR A 167 5.10 6.23 11.35
C TYR A 167 5.14 7.76 11.48
N ALA A 168 3.99 8.42 11.57
CA ALA A 168 3.95 9.85 11.82
C ALA A 168 4.42 10.18 13.24
N GLY A 169 4.09 9.32 14.21
CA GLY A 169 4.65 9.35 15.56
C GLY A 169 6.17 9.21 15.56
N GLY A 170 6.69 8.23 14.80
CA GLY A 170 8.13 8.04 14.62
C GLY A 170 8.83 9.24 13.99
N LEU A 171 8.21 9.87 12.99
CA LEU A 171 8.73 11.11 12.42
C LEU A 171 8.74 12.25 13.43
N ALA A 172 7.70 12.39 14.24
CA ALA A 172 7.62 13.41 15.28
C ALA A 172 8.65 13.19 16.41
N ASN A 173 9.03 11.94 16.70
CA ASN A 173 10.05 11.60 17.69
C ASN A 173 11.45 11.91 17.20
N THR A 174 11.75 11.55 15.96
CA THR A 174 13.09 11.72 15.36
C THR A 174 13.34 13.12 14.82
N HIS A 175 12.27 13.85 14.49
CA HIS A 175 12.28 15.21 13.96
C HIS A 175 11.26 16.08 14.70
N PRO A 176 11.57 16.50 15.95
CA PRO A 176 10.62 17.20 16.82
C PRO A 176 10.04 18.50 16.23
N GLU A 177 10.78 19.14 15.33
CA GLU A 177 10.35 20.33 14.61
C GLU A 177 9.08 20.12 13.77
N PHE A 178 8.79 18.89 13.36
CA PHE A 178 7.55 18.56 12.62
C PHE A 178 6.38 18.23 13.54
N ARG A 179 6.62 18.05 14.84
CA ARG A 179 5.63 17.52 15.80
C ARG A 179 4.33 18.32 15.83
N GLU A 180 4.42 19.65 15.82
CA GLU A 180 3.24 20.52 15.89
C GLU A 180 2.30 20.29 14.69
N VAL A 181 2.86 20.23 13.46
CA VAL A 181 2.08 19.98 12.23
C VAL A 181 1.53 18.57 12.21
N LEU A 182 2.31 17.59 12.68
CA LEU A 182 1.87 16.20 12.70
C LEU A 182 0.76 15.98 13.74
N ASN A 183 0.84 16.62 14.91
CA ASN A 183 -0.24 16.59 15.92
C ASN A 183 -1.52 17.26 15.38
N GLU A 184 -1.42 18.43 14.74
CA GLU A 184 -2.57 19.09 14.13
C GLU A 184 -3.26 18.20 13.09
N LEU A 185 -2.49 17.51 12.25
CA LEU A 185 -3.02 16.56 11.27
C LEU A 185 -3.65 15.34 11.92
N TYR A 186 -3.06 14.87 13.01
CA TYR A 186 -3.54 13.73 13.78
C TYR A 186 -4.89 14.03 14.44
N GLU A 187 -5.01 15.15 15.12
CA GLU A 187 -6.26 15.60 15.79
C GLU A 187 -7.41 15.76 14.78
N LYS A 188 -7.11 16.23 13.58
CA LYS A 188 -8.10 16.47 12.51
C LYS A 188 -8.36 15.24 11.62
N ARG A 189 -7.69 14.10 11.84
CA ARG A 189 -7.76 12.93 10.94
C ARG A 189 -9.15 12.34 10.80
N GLU A 190 -9.97 12.45 11.85
CA GLU A 190 -11.34 11.93 11.85
C GLU A 190 -12.34 12.91 11.19
N GLU A 191 -12.01 14.19 11.11
CA GLU A 191 -12.85 15.18 10.44
C GLU A 191 -12.88 14.98 8.92
N LYS A 192 -11.71 14.66 8.34
CA LYS A 192 -11.56 14.47 6.89
C LYS A 192 -10.51 13.41 6.58
N GLU A 193 -10.86 12.45 5.73
CA GLU A 193 -9.95 11.42 5.20
C GLU A 193 -8.66 12.02 4.60
N GLU A 194 -8.71 13.27 4.17
CA GLU A 194 -7.56 13.99 3.65
C GLU A 194 -6.42 14.10 4.66
N TYR A 195 -6.69 14.42 5.91
CA TYR A 195 -5.66 14.55 6.95
C TYR A 195 -5.02 13.21 7.27
N LYS A 196 -5.80 12.14 7.36
CA LYS A 196 -5.29 10.77 7.49
C LYS A 196 -4.40 10.38 6.31
N ASN A 197 -4.78 10.76 5.10
CA ASN A 197 -3.99 10.50 3.91
C ASN A 197 -2.68 11.30 3.89
N ILE A 198 -2.65 12.54 4.38
CA ILE A 198 -1.43 13.33 4.48
C ILE A 198 -0.45 12.65 5.47
N LEU A 199 -0.92 12.22 6.64
CA LEU A 199 -0.10 11.50 7.62
C LEU A 199 0.52 10.23 7.03
N ASN A 200 -0.28 9.38 6.40
CA ASN A 200 0.16 8.06 5.95
C ASN A 200 0.96 8.11 4.64
N PHE A 201 0.54 8.92 3.68
CA PHE A 201 1.14 8.90 2.34
C PHE A 201 2.37 9.79 2.20
N SER A 202 2.51 10.84 3.04
CA SER A 202 3.66 11.74 2.96
C SER A 202 4.94 10.99 3.29
N ILE A 203 4.96 10.19 4.33
CA ILE A 203 6.12 9.40 4.75
C ILE A 203 6.44 8.33 3.70
N GLY A 204 5.42 7.58 3.24
CA GLY A 204 5.60 6.61 2.18
C GLY A 204 6.08 7.23 0.86
N PHE A 205 5.67 8.48 0.56
CA PHE A 205 6.13 9.18 -0.62
C PHE A 205 7.60 9.63 -0.52
N MET A 206 8.09 10.00 0.65
CA MET A 206 9.50 10.31 0.90
C MET A 206 10.42 9.11 0.62
N GLN A 207 9.93 7.89 0.74
CA GLN A 207 10.64 6.65 0.38
C GLN A 207 10.70 6.39 -1.13
N SER A 208 9.92 7.09 -1.94
CA SER A 208 9.81 6.78 -3.37
C SER A 208 11.17 6.87 -4.08
N LEU A 209 11.45 5.89 -4.95
CA LEU A 209 12.67 5.86 -5.78
C LEU A 209 12.64 6.86 -6.93
N SER A 210 11.52 7.51 -7.21
CA SER A 210 11.40 8.38 -8.36
C SER A 210 12.03 9.74 -8.10
N GLY A 211 13.20 9.97 -8.66
CA GLY A 211 13.79 11.29 -8.82
C GLY A 211 13.99 12.08 -7.51
N CYS A 212 13.34 13.23 -7.43
CA CYS A 212 13.53 14.17 -6.32
C CYS A 212 13.04 13.69 -4.94
N ASN A 213 12.23 12.63 -4.87
CA ASN A 213 11.66 12.19 -3.59
C ASN A 213 12.69 11.51 -2.68
N ALA A 214 13.69 10.85 -3.26
CA ALA A 214 14.78 10.26 -2.49
C ALA A 214 15.56 11.29 -1.65
N ARG A 215 15.45 12.58 -1.96
CA ARG A 215 16.09 13.65 -1.18
C ARG A 215 15.63 13.72 0.28
N TRP A 216 14.50 13.14 0.62
CA TRP A 216 13.95 13.08 1.99
C TRP A 216 13.88 11.65 2.53
N ALA A 217 14.60 10.70 1.92
CA ALA A 217 14.55 9.30 2.32
C ALA A 217 15.01 9.06 3.77
N HIS A 218 15.95 9.89 4.28
CA HIS A 218 16.41 9.82 5.66
C HIS A 218 15.28 10.07 6.67
N LEU A 219 14.38 11.02 6.41
CA LEU A 219 13.24 11.29 7.28
C LEU A 219 12.33 10.05 7.40
N SER A 220 12.11 9.37 6.30
CA SER A 220 11.33 8.14 6.29
C SER A 220 12.08 6.97 6.94
N ARG A 221 13.41 6.88 6.73
CA ARG A 221 14.27 5.87 7.40
C ARG A 221 14.16 6.01 8.90
N ASP A 222 14.33 7.23 9.40
CA ASP A 222 14.35 7.51 10.83
C ASP A 222 12.99 7.23 11.46
N ALA A 223 11.90 7.62 10.79
CA ALA A 223 10.53 7.30 11.23
C ALA A 223 10.24 5.80 11.29
N ILE A 224 10.71 5.02 10.31
CA ILE A 224 10.50 3.56 10.29
C ILE A 224 11.35 2.88 11.36
N LYS A 225 12.59 3.32 11.52
CA LYS A 225 13.48 2.79 12.54
C LYS A 225 12.90 3.02 13.93
N ASP A 226 12.47 4.24 14.25
CA ASP A 226 11.83 4.56 15.54
C ASP A 226 10.60 3.68 15.76
N ASN A 227 9.75 3.54 14.75
CA ASN A 227 8.57 2.67 14.86
C ASN A 227 8.95 1.20 15.14
N ASN A 228 9.92 0.66 14.42
CA ASN A 228 10.40 -0.70 14.63
C ASN A 228 10.97 -0.89 16.04
N ASP A 229 11.74 0.08 16.52
CA ASP A 229 12.34 0.04 17.85
C ASP A 229 11.27 0.10 18.94
N ARG A 230 10.25 0.94 18.80
CA ARG A 230 9.10 1.00 19.74
C ARG A 230 8.33 -0.32 19.80
N ILE A 231 8.04 -0.92 18.65
CA ILE A 231 7.35 -2.23 18.60
C ILE A 231 8.20 -3.31 19.26
N LYS A 232 9.51 -3.37 18.97
CA LYS A 232 10.43 -4.33 19.60
C LYS A 232 10.46 -4.18 21.11
N ASN A 233 10.65 -2.94 21.58
CA ASN A 233 10.73 -2.63 23.01
C ASN A 233 9.44 -2.98 23.75
N LEU A 234 8.27 -2.68 23.14
CA LEU A 234 6.98 -3.04 23.72
C LEU A 234 6.78 -4.56 23.74
N ALA A 235 7.14 -5.26 22.67
CA ALA A 235 7.06 -6.72 22.61
C ALA A 235 7.94 -7.39 23.67
N GLU A 236 9.18 -6.93 23.85
CA GLU A 236 10.07 -7.42 24.92
C GLU A 236 9.52 -7.11 26.31
N THR A 237 8.90 -5.95 26.49
CA THR A 237 8.27 -5.56 27.74
C THR A 237 7.07 -6.48 28.08
N LEU A 238 6.23 -6.77 27.08
CA LEU A 238 5.13 -7.72 27.21
C LEU A 238 5.63 -9.09 27.68
N GLU A 239 6.71 -9.60 27.07
CA GLU A 239 7.29 -10.90 27.44
C GLU A 239 7.92 -10.89 28.83
N LYS A 240 8.68 -9.86 29.19
CA LYS A 240 9.22 -9.68 30.56
C LYS A 240 8.11 -9.65 31.61
N LYS A 241 6.92 -9.23 31.22
CA LYS A 241 5.71 -9.20 32.08
C LYS A 241 4.86 -10.48 31.98
N GLY A 242 5.39 -11.56 31.39
CA GLY A 242 4.77 -12.89 31.32
C GLY A 242 3.69 -13.05 30.24
N ARG A 243 3.61 -12.16 29.25
CA ARG A 243 2.74 -12.31 28.07
C ARG A 243 3.49 -13.06 26.98
N ILE A 244 2.73 -13.67 26.06
CA ILE A 244 3.29 -14.36 24.90
C ILE A 244 3.00 -13.54 23.64
N VAL A 245 4.02 -12.94 23.05
CA VAL A 245 3.88 -12.21 21.79
C VAL A 245 3.71 -13.20 20.64
N LEU A 246 2.61 -13.06 19.90
CA LEU A 246 2.25 -13.96 18.80
C LEU A 246 2.74 -13.42 17.44
N THR A 247 2.36 -12.18 17.10
CA THR A 247 2.71 -11.59 15.80
C THR A 247 2.76 -10.08 15.87
N TYR A 248 3.54 -9.51 14.96
CA TYR A 248 3.64 -8.06 14.72
C TYR A 248 2.95 -7.71 13.41
N ASN A 249 2.34 -6.54 13.34
CA ASN A 249 1.72 -6.04 12.12
C ASN A 249 2.02 -4.54 11.95
N THR A 250 3.17 -4.19 11.42
CA THR A 250 3.65 -2.82 11.12
C THR A 250 3.49 -1.78 12.23
N ASP A 251 2.34 -1.72 12.85
CA ASP A 251 1.85 -0.73 13.81
C ASP A 251 1.20 -1.36 15.04
N GLY A 252 1.12 -2.69 15.10
CA GLY A 252 0.46 -3.39 16.19
C GLY A 252 1.12 -4.69 16.62
N ILE A 253 0.69 -5.20 17.78
CA ILE A 253 1.19 -6.44 18.38
C ILE A 253 0.00 -7.27 18.87
N TRP A 254 -0.10 -8.51 18.39
CA TRP A 254 -1.00 -9.50 18.94
C TRP A 254 -0.26 -10.32 20.00
N TYR A 255 -0.83 -10.41 21.21
CA TYR A 255 -0.23 -11.14 22.31
C TYR A 255 -1.28 -11.88 23.15
N LYS A 256 -0.86 -13.00 23.74
CA LYS A 256 -1.69 -13.77 24.67
C LYS A 256 -1.35 -13.45 26.13
N GLY A 257 -2.36 -13.36 26.97
CA GLY A 257 -2.24 -13.14 28.42
C GLY A 257 -3.14 -12.06 28.95
N ALA A 258 -2.88 -11.60 30.17
CA ALA A 258 -3.64 -10.49 30.75
C ALA A 258 -3.40 -9.19 29.98
N VAL A 259 -4.45 -8.36 29.87
CA VAL A 259 -4.32 -7.01 29.27
C VAL A 259 -3.14 -6.26 29.90
N TYR A 260 -2.38 -5.61 29.06
CA TYR A 260 -1.22 -4.84 29.51
C TYR A 260 -1.57 -3.36 29.52
N HIS A 261 -1.16 -2.70 30.58
CA HIS A 261 -1.15 -1.24 30.73
C HIS A 261 0.25 -0.80 31.10
N GLY A 262 0.74 0.31 30.58
CA GLY A 262 2.10 0.74 30.82
C GLY A 262 2.50 2.02 30.12
N GLU A 263 3.78 2.29 30.17
CA GLU A 263 4.38 3.49 29.58
C GLU A 263 4.12 3.56 28.06
N GLY A 264 3.75 4.75 27.59
CA GLY A 264 3.42 5.01 26.19
C GLY A 264 2.00 4.64 25.79
N GLU A 265 1.17 4.14 26.72
CA GLU A 265 -0.27 3.98 26.51
C GLU A 265 -0.95 5.36 26.52
N GLY A 266 -1.79 5.63 25.52
CA GLY A 266 -2.50 6.89 25.37
C GLY A 266 -3.19 7.03 24.03
N GLU A 267 -3.80 8.19 23.82
CA GLU A 267 -4.58 8.52 22.62
C GLU A 267 -3.83 9.49 21.68
N GLY A 268 -2.60 9.85 21.99
CA GLY A 268 -1.81 10.80 21.25
C GLY A 268 -1.11 10.21 20.02
N LEU A 269 -0.56 11.08 19.19
CA LEU A 269 0.21 10.70 18.02
C LEU A 269 1.41 9.80 18.40
N GLY A 270 1.42 8.59 17.88
CA GLY A 270 2.48 7.60 18.13
C GLY A 270 2.39 6.89 19.47
N GLU A 271 1.41 7.20 20.32
CA GLU A 271 1.09 6.41 21.50
C GLU A 271 0.36 5.13 21.10
N TRP A 272 0.33 4.15 21.99
CA TRP A 272 -0.34 2.88 21.75
C TRP A 272 -1.56 2.71 22.67
N HIS A 273 -2.52 1.92 22.24
CA HIS A 273 -3.70 1.55 23.04
C HIS A 273 -4.05 0.08 22.84
N ASN A 274 -4.85 -0.45 23.75
CA ASN A 274 -5.44 -1.77 23.59
C ASN A 274 -6.65 -1.66 22.63
N ASP A 275 -6.46 -2.06 21.38
CA ASP A 275 -7.47 -1.97 20.31
C ASP A 275 -8.49 -3.10 20.40
N HIS A 276 -8.04 -4.34 20.67
CA HIS A 276 -8.89 -5.51 20.85
C HIS A 276 -8.49 -6.30 22.11
N ILE A 277 -9.49 -6.80 22.83
CA ILE A 277 -9.28 -7.44 24.14
C ILE A 277 -10.02 -8.78 24.23
N ASN A 278 -9.35 -9.78 24.84
CA ASN A 278 -9.92 -11.10 25.09
C ASN A 278 -10.46 -11.83 23.85
N CYS A 279 -9.80 -11.68 22.73
CA CYS A 279 -10.19 -12.31 21.48
C CYS A 279 -9.85 -13.80 21.44
N THR A 280 -10.64 -14.56 20.68
CA THR A 280 -10.21 -15.81 20.06
C THR A 280 -9.50 -15.45 18.75
N PHE A 281 -8.26 -15.85 18.57
CA PHE A 281 -7.42 -15.39 17.46
C PHE A 281 -6.74 -16.55 16.74
N ARG A 282 -6.68 -16.46 15.42
CA ARG A 282 -5.88 -17.34 14.58
C ARG A 282 -5.31 -16.59 13.39
N ALA A 283 -4.06 -16.86 13.00
CA ALA A 283 -3.41 -16.23 11.86
C ALA A 283 -2.87 -17.27 10.88
N LYS A 284 -3.09 -17.05 9.58
CA LYS A 284 -2.43 -17.76 8.47
C LYS A 284 -1.10 -17.09 8.13
N SER A 285 -1.05 -15.78 8.29
CA SER A 285 0.14 -14.94 8.11
C SER A 285 -0.08 -13.59 8.80
N SER A 286 0.95 -12.76 8.90
CA SER A 286 0.82 -11.40 9.46
C SER A 286 -0.19 -10.50 8.74
N GLY A 287 -0.50 -10.78 7.49
CA GLY A 287 -1.50 -10.02 6.72
C GLY A 287 -2.79 -10.78 6.46
N SER A 288 -2.95 -11.99 7.01
CA SER A 288 -4.16 -12.81 6.88
C SER A 288 -4.41 -13.52 8.20
N TYR A 289 -5.35 -12.98 8.98
CA TYR A 289 -5.73 -13.48 10.29
C TYR A 289 -7.22 -13.23 10.54
N GLU A 290 -7.73 -13.90 11.53
CA GLU A 290 -9.11 -13.77 11.96
C GLU A 290 -9.20 -13.76 13.47
N PHE A 291 -10.18 -13.04 13.99
CA PHE A 291 -10.45 -13.05 15.41
C PHE A 291 -11.96 -12.91 15.71
N ILE A 292 -12.35 -13.35 16.90
CA ILE A 292 -13.68 -13.13 17.45
C ILE A 292 -13.51 -12.30 18.71
N GLU A 293 -14.19 -11.18 18.77
CA GLU A 293 -14.28 -10.31 19.93
C GLU A 293 -15.75 -10.09 20.29
N ASN A 294 -16.12 -10.32 21.54
CA ASN A 294 -17.51 -10.19 22.02
C ASN A 294 -18.55 -10.92 21.14
N GLY A 295 -18.17 -12.08 20.59
CA GLY A 295 -19.02 -12.88 19.71
C GLY A 295 -19.09 -12.37 18.25
N VAL A 296 -18.41 -11.29 17.91
CA VAL A 296 -18.35 -10.73 16.55
C VAL A 296 -17.11 -11.24 15.85
N TYR A 297 -17.31 -11.74 14.63
CA TYR A 297 -16.23 -12.27 13.78
C TYR A 297 -15.59 -11.17 12.92
N HIS A 298 -14.25 -11.15 12.92
CA HIS A 298 -13.45 -10.17 12.21
C HIS A 298 -12.40 -10.86 11.31
N PRO A 299 -12.68 -11.08 10.03
CA PRO A 299 -11.68 -11.56 9.08
C PRO A 299 -10.82 -10.43 8.53
N VAL A 300 -9.51 -10.55 8.66
CA VAL A 300 -8.53 -9.61 8.12
C VAL A 300 -7.70 -10.31 7.06
N VAL A 301 -7.82 -9.87 5.82
CA VAL A 301 -7.02 -10.39 4.70
C VAL A 301 -6.50 -9.22 3.91
N ARG A 302 -5.19 -9.11 3.81
CA ARG A 302 -4.52 -8.02 3.10
C ARG A 302 -4.92 -8.00 1.64
N GLY A 303 -5.47 -6.88 1.20
CA GLY A 303 -5.89 -6.67 -0.19
C GLY A 303 -7.32 -7.09 -0.49
N ILE A 304 -8.07 -7.62 0.48
CA ILE A 304 -9.50 -7.90 0.37
C ILE A 304 -10.26 -6.88 1.21
N LEU A 305 -11.24 -6.21 0.60
CA LEU A 305 -12.03 -5.19 1.28
C LEU A 305 -13.01 -5.80 2.29
N ASN A 306 -13.27 -5.07 3.38
CA ASN A 306 -14.20 -5.52 4.43
C ASN A 306 -15.60 -5.82 3.90
N THR A 307 -16.08 -5.07 2.92
CA THR A 307 -17.38 -5.30 2.28
C THR A 307 -17.48 -6.65 1.56
N SER A 308 -16.37 -7.16 1.01
CA SER A 308 -16.32 -8.49 0.38
C SER A 308 -16.38 -9.63 1.38
N LYS A 309 -16.07 -9.34 2.65
CA LYS A 309 -15.97 -10.31 3.73
C LYS A 309 -17.20 -10.36 4.64
N LYS A 310 -18.28 -9.63 4.30
CA LYS A 310 -19.48 -9.51 5.14
C LYS A 310 -20.13 -10.84 5.52
N ASN A 311 -20.04 -11.83 4.63
CA ASN A 311 -20.64 -13.13 4.80
C ASN A 311 -19.59 -14.22 5.05
N TRP A 312 -18.41 -13.84 5.53
CA TRP A 312 -17.38 -14.80 5.87
C TRP A 312 -17.59 -15.30 7.29
N GLU A 313 -17.20 -16.55 7.50
CA GLU A 313 -17.27 -17.25 8.77
C GLU A 313 -15.86 -17.68 9.20
N TRP A 314 -15.73 -18.11 10.45
CA TRP A 314 -14.48 -18.62 10.99
C TRP A 314 -13.89 -19.72 10.11
N GLY A 315 -12.67 -19.56 9.67
CA GLY A 315 -11.96 -20.45 8.76
C GLY A 315 -11.97 -20.02 7.30
N ASP A 316 -12.82 -19.08 6.89
CA ASP A 316 -12.87 -18.63 5.48
C ASP A 316 -11.57 -17.97 5.01
N ILE A 317 -10.73 -17.47 5.90
CA ILE A 317 -9.38 -16.97 5.55
C ILE A 317 -8.47 -18.06 4.96
N TYR A 318 -8.79 -19.33 5.17
CA TYR A 318 -8.07 -20.48 4.65
C TYR A 318 -8.69 -21.05 3.36
N SER A 319 -9.87 -20.57 3.00
CA SER A 319 -10.56 -20.99 1.79
C SER A 319 -10.04 -20.26 0.54
N LYS A 320 -10.43 -20.77 -0.65
CA LYS A 320 -10.18 -20.09 -1.93
C LYS A 320 -10.78 -18.69 -2.02
N LYS A 321 -11.82 -18.38 -1.22
CA LYS A 321 -12.40 -17.02 -1.13
C LYS A 321 -11.40 -15.98 -0.64
N ALA A 322 -10.41 -16.42 0.16
CA ALA A 322 -9.35 -15.56 0.70
C ALA A 322 -8.14 -15.44 -0.23
N GLU A 323 -8.08 -16.22 -1.28
CA GLU A 323 -7.03 -16.07 -2.28
C GLU A 323 -7.33 -14.82 -3.11
N ILE A 324 -6.36 -13.91 -3.13
CA ILE A 324 -6.42 -12.77 -4.02
C ILE A 324 -6.24 -13.34 -5.43
N SER A 325 -7.30 -13.34 -6.21
CA SER A 325 -7.23 -13.73 -7.61
C SER A 325 -6.18 -12.88 -8.30
N LEU A 326 -5.03 -13.47 -8.59
CA LEU A 326 -4.05 -12.87 -9.47
C LEU A 326 -4.60 -13.10 -10.88
N PHE A 327 -5.02 -12.03 -11.52
CA PHE A 327 -5.38 -12.11 -12.91
C PHE A 327 -4.21 -12.67 -13.70
N ARG A 328 -4.45 -13.74 -14.44
CA ARG A 328 -3.52 -14.30 -15.39
C ARG A 328 -4.01 -13.98 -16.79
N PHE A 329 -3.11 -13.48 -17.60
CA PHE A 329 -3.37 -13.32 -19.02
C PHE A 329 -2.98 -14.61 -19.73
N ASN A 330 -3.95 -15.25 -20.37
CA ASN A 330 -3.69 -16.37 -21.26
C ASN A 330 -3.42 -15.82 -22.67
N GLU A 331 -2.16 -15.89 -23.11
CA GLU A 331 -1.75 -15.36 -24.41
C GLU A 331 -2.37 -16.12 -25.58
N GLU A 332 -2.64 -17.41 -25.43
CA GLU A 332 -3.21 -18.25 -26.49
C GLU A 332 -4.70 -17.91 -26.72
N GLU A 333 -5.46 -17.79 -25.66
CA GLU A 333 -6.87 -17.45 -25.70
C GLU A 333 -7.13 -15.95 -25.80
N GLY A 334 -6.15 -15.14 -25.44
CA GLY A 334 -6.24 -13.69 -25.41
C GLY A 334 -7.25 -13.18 -24.39
N VAL A 335 -7.39 -13.87 -23.28
CA VAL A 335 -8.32 -13.53 -22.20
C VAL A 335 -7.60 -13.44 -20.86
N ILE A 336 -8.15 -12.62 -19.98
CA ILE A 336 -7.74 -12.59 -18.57
C ILE A 336 -8.65 -13.57 -17.83
N THR A 337 -8.02 -14.54 -17.17
CA THR A 337 -8.71 -15.50 -16.32
C THR A 337 -8.39 -15.22 -14.86
N ASP A 338 -9.31 -15.55 -13.97
CA ASP A 338 -9.03 -15.64 -12.55
C ASP A 338 -8.04 -16.80 -12.34
N GLY A 339 -6.91 -16.51 -11.70
CA GLY A 339 -5.84 -17.48 -11.46
C GLY A 339 -6.12 -18.40 -10.30
#